data_9e889e155d44f6508f6b29c17ca522db
#
_entry.id   9e889e155d44f6508f6b29c17ca522db
#
_cell.length_a   1.000
_cell.length_b   1.000
_cell.length_c   1.000
_cell.angle_alpha   90.00
_cell.angle_beta   90.00
_cell.angle_gamma   90.00
#
_symmetry.space_group_name_H-M   'P 1'
#
loop_
_entity.id
_entity.type
_entity.pdbx_description
1 polymer ?
#
loop_
_entity_poly.entity_id
_entity_poly.type
_entity_poly.pdbx_seq_one_letter_code
_entity_poly.pdbx_strand_id
1 'polypeptide(L)'
;MPSDTGVSAPVSVWNPRYKRNVYLYFVVYALLGVVTGVTNNTMVNYLDLIAPNLITGMMIYSAISSIFMAWLLAEIHRFGYKQMLVWSSVFSAASLLVFIFTRVFWIVAIAYIVNNTFVAMFDVVYPLMFAVETPRAKRTKFFQYIMIDNLFFQAIMTFFGGKIAVKVFSRLMHISYAAAGALSSNEESLRGAQLEKWLESYQAVIWIAVVFAAAAFFFALMMKDKKQDYQETDEERAARHAQKEKFSWKKKETWKKLFTKDVIMWFIYVNINGFGASLCLPYFPIFLSHFLHIERGAVSTIISLQTVAMFLGYFLADRLEKKFGSVGSLILAVGCCIPLMLLMPNLGSIAHAIGISVTITTGVILFFRSGIANMASPVSGSLSMSLVPKDYRPAFSSAGTVIGLCVSFLEGLFTEYVLFTTNQGYATAYYIAAGCYVVSIVFLALTLFKKYNRVSQREAAAAVAEANEELKDRQEHGISA
;
A
#
# COMPACT_ATOMS: atom_id res chain seq x y z
N MET A 1 -48.89 -24.98 -31.05
CA MET A 1 -48.64 -24.29 -29.78
C MET A 1 -47.70 -25.15 -28.97
N PRO A 2 -46.42 -24.84 -28.85
CA PRO A 2 -45.56 -25.36 -27.81
C PRO A 2 -45.44 -24.30 -26.71
N SER A 3 -45.63 -24.75 -25.51
CA SER A 3 -45.58 -23.98 -24.26
C SER A 3 -44.17 -23.48 -23.99
N ASP A 4 -44.09 -22.16 -23.89
CA ASP A 4 -42.93 -21.40 -23.45
C ASP A 4 -42.69 -21.67 -21.94
N THR A 5 -41.82 -22.61 -21.62
CA THR A 5 -41.30 -22.75 -20.26
C THR A 5 -39.95 -22.01 -20.17
N GLY A 6 -40.08 -20.69 -20.08
CA GLY A 6 -38.97 -19.83 -19.68
C GLY A 6 -38.52 -20.18 -18.26
N VAL A 7 -37.60 -21.11 -18.11
CA VAL A 7 -36.87 -21.32 -16.85
C VAL A 7 -35.87 -20.21 -16.74
N SER A 8 -36.34 -19.07 -16.17
CA SER A 8 -35.40 -18.04 -15.66
C SER A 8 -34.55 -18.71 -14.59
N ALA A 9 -33.24 -18.81 -14.86
CA ALA A 9 -32.28 -19.27 -13.87
C ALA A 9 -32.52 -18.51 -12.55
N PRO A 10 -32.61 -19.21 -11.39
CA PRO A 10 -32.94 -18.56 -10.13
C PRO A 10 -31.88 -17.50 -9.87
N VAL A 11 -32.30 -16.24 -9.78
CA VAL A 11 -31.47 -15.14 -9.29
C VAL A 11 -30.96 -15.58 -7.92
N SER A 12 -29.70 -16.00 -7.85
CA SER A 12 -29.12 -16.45 -6.59
C SER A 12 -29.16 -15.28 -5.62
N VAL A 13 -30.12 -15.33 -4.70
CA VAL A 13 -30.31 -14.29 -3.68
C VAL A 13 -29.03 -14.24 -2.86
N TRP A 14 -28.35 -13.10 -2.90
CA TRP A 14 -27.13 -12.90 -2.11
C TRP A 14 -27.44 -13.13 -0.63
N ASN A 15 -26.72 -14.07 -0.01
CA ASN A 15 -26.94 -14.46 1.39
C ASN A 15 -26.96 -13.20 2.30
N PRO A 16 -28.06 -12.96 3.05
CA PRO A 16 -28.19 -11.75 3.88
C PRO A 16 -27.06 -11.57 4.90
N ARG A 17 -26.51 -12.68 5.43
CA ARG A 17 -25.36 -12.66 6.34
C ARG A 17 -24.11 -12.13 5.63
N TYR A 18 -23.78 -12.66 4.45
CA TYR A 18 -22.65 -12.21 3.65
C TYR A 18 -22.79 -10.74 3.23
N LYS A 19 -23.97 -10.37 2.77
CA LYS A 19 -24.27 -8.98 2.43
C LYS A 19 -24.00 -8.06 3.61
N ARG A 20 -24.46 -8.40 4.82
CA ARG A 20 -24.24 -7.63 6.03
C ARG A 20 -22.76 -7.54 6.39
N ASN A 21 -22.01 -8.65 6.37
CA ASN A 21 -20.58 -8.67 6.67
C ASN A 21 -19.80 -7.78 5.71
N VAL A 22 -20.08 -7.84 4.41
CA VAL A 22 -19.43 -7.00 3.40
C VAL A 22 -19.66 -5.52 3.68
N TYR A 23 -20.90 -5.08 3.99
CA TYR A 23 -21.16 -3.68 4.34
C TYR A 23 -20.52 -3.28 5.67
N LEU A 24 -20.51 -4.14 6.68
CA LEU A 24 -19.78 -3.89 7.92
C LEU A 24 -18.29 -3.74 7.68
N TYR A 25 -17.72 -4.52 6.74
CA TYR A 25 -16.33 -4.40 6.38
C TYR A 25 -16.02 -3.05 5.73
N PHE A 26 -16.89 -2.51 4.87
CA PHE A 26 -16.73 -1.15 4.35
C PHE A 26 -16.65 -0.13 5.49
N VAL A 27 -17.53 -0.21 6.47
CA VAL A 27 -17.47 0.70 7.63
C VAL A 27 -16.15 0.52 8.40
N VAL A 28 -15.75 -0.73 8.69
CA VAL A 28 -14.49 -1.01 9.38
C VAL A 28 -13.29 -0.46 8.61
N TYR A 29 -13.27 -0.65 7.29
CA TYR A 29 -12.16 -0.27 6.45
C TYR A 29 -12.08 1.25 6.21
N ALA A 30 -13.24 1.94 6.20
CA ALA A 30 -13.31 3.40 6.23
C ALA A 30 -12.71 3.98 7.52
N LEU A 31 -13.09 3.41 8.68
CA LEU A 31 -12.55 3.80 9.98
C LEU A 31 -11.03 3.55 10.06
N LEU A 32 -10.58 2.44 9.49
CA LEU A 32 -9.17 2.14 9.37
C LEU A 32 -8.44 3.13 8.45
N GLY A 33 -9.08 3.60 7.37
CA GLY A 33 -8.54 4.66 6.53
C GLY A 33 -8.15 5.90 7.33
N VAL A 34 -8.99 6.27 8.32
CA VAL A 34 -8.66 7.36 9.26
C VAL A 34 -7.42 7.03 10.09
N VAL A 35 -7.33 5.80 10.63
CA VAL A 35 -6.16 5.34 11.40
C VAL A 35 -4.90 5.40 10.53
N THR A 36 -4.97 4.86 9.32
CA THR A 36 -3.84 4.86 8.36
C THR A 36 -3.41 6.27 7.98
N GLY A 37 -4.36 7.21 7.83
CA GLY A 37 -4.05 8.62 7.57
C GLY A 37 -3.27 9.30 8.70
N VAL A 38 -3.50 8.91 9.95
CA VAL A 38 -2.71 9.37 11.10
C VAL A 38 -1.35 8.68 11.13
N THR A 39 -1.31 7.35 10.98
CA THR A 39 -0.09 6.56 11.13
C THR A 39 0.94 6.85 10.06
N ASN A 40 0.53 7.02 8.81
CA ASN A 40 1.45 7.26 7.69
C ASN A 40 1.94 8.72 7.59
N ASN A 41 1.39 9.65 8.35
CA ASN A 41 1.77 11.05 8.29
C ASN A 41 2.11 11.62 9.67
N THR A 42 1.09 11.82 10.50
CA THR A 42 1.25 12.53 11.80
C THR A 42 2.11 11.71 12.77
N MET A 43 1.90 10.41 12.85
CA MET A 43 2.64 9.52 13.73
C MET A 43 4.12 9.41 13.32
N VAL A 44 4.43 9.41 12.03
CA VAL A 44 5.83 9.35 11.55
C VAL A 44 6.63 10.53 12.10
N ASN A 45 6.11 11.76 12.01
CA ASN A 45 6.79 12.94 12.54
C ASN A 45 6.81 12.96 14.07
N TYR A 46 5.75 12.49 14.73
CA TYR A 46 5.75 12.34 16.19
C TYR A 46 6.85 11.37 16.65
N LEU A 47 6.97 10.21 16.00
CA LEU A 47 7.97 9.21 16.32
C LEU A 47 9.39 9.69 16.01
N ASP A 48 9.57 10.50 14.98
CA ASP A 48 10.86 11.10 14.67
C ASP A 48 11.37 12.01 15.79
N LEU A 49 10.47 12.75 16.44
CA LEU A 49 10.82 13.60 17.59
C LEU A 49 11.13 12.81 18.87
N ILE A 50 10.49 11.66 19.11
CA ILE A 50 10.66 10.88 20.35
C ILE A 50 11.59 9.68 20.23
N ALA A 51 11.77 9.16 19.02
CA ALA A 51 12.55 7.96 18.72
C ALA A 51 13.14 8.03 17.30
N PRO A 52 14.04 8.98 16.98
CA PRO A 52 14.55 9.20 15.62
C PRO A 52 15.19 7.95 15.02
N ASN A 53 15.92 7.15 15.81
CA ASN A 53 16.53 5.90 15.34
C ASN A 53 15.50 4.86 14.86
N LEU A 54 14.26 4.90 15.38
CA LEU A 54 13.19 4.04 14.89
C LEU A 54 12.77 4.46 13.48
N ILE A 55 12.72 5.75 13.22
CA ILE A 55 12.32 6.28 11.92
C ILE A 55 13.41 6.06 10.88
N THR A 56 14.67 6.32 11.20
CA THR A 56 15.77 6.08 10.25
C THR A 56 15.87 4.61 9.85
N GLY A 57 15.58 3.70 10.77
CA GLY A 57 15.54 2.24 10.55
C GLY A 57 14.14 1.67 10.29
N MET A 58 13.12 2.47 9.94
CA MET A 58 11.72 2.03 9.87
C MET A 58 11.48 0.83 8.93
N MET A 59 12.30 0.67 7.90
CA MET A 59 12.22 -0.48 6.98
C MET A 59 12.56 -1.80 7.67
N ILE A 60 13.47 -1.82 8.65
CA ILE A 60 13.79 -3.01 9.46
C ILE A 60 12.54 -3.44 10.22
N TYR A 61 11.91 -2.51 10.92
CA TYR A 61 10.72 -2.79 11.74
C TYR A 61 9.51 -3.18 10.87
N SER A 62 9.38 -2.59 9.68
CA SER A 62 8.35 -2.95 8.70
C SER A 62 8.57 -4.37 8.14
N ALA A 63 9.83 -4.77 7.88
CA ALA A 63 10.14 -6.13 7.47
C ALA A 63 9.76 -7.15 8.55
N ILE A 64 10.09 -6.87 9.82
CA ILE A 64 9.69 -7.70 10.96
C ILE A 64 8.17 -7.80 11.06
N SER A 65 7.45 -6.67 10.93
CA SER A 65 5.98 -6.63 10.93
C SER A 65 5.39 -7.54 9.85
N SER A 66 5.98 -7.54 8.65
CA SER A 66 5.51 -8.37 7.52
C SER A 66 5.70 -9.87 7.79
N ILE A 67 6.74 -10.26 8.51
CA ILE A 67 6.94 -11.66 8.94
C ILE A 67 5.85 -12.08 9.92
N PHE A 68 5.56 -11.26 10.93
CA PHE A 68 4.47 -11.52 11.88
C PHE A 68 3.11 -11.56 11.20
N MET A 69 2.85 -10.65 10.26
CA MET A 69 1.63 -10.65 9.48
C MET A 69 1.48 -11.94 8.66
N ALA A 70 2.53 -12.40 8.00
CA ALA A 70 2.51 -13.64 7.22
C ALA A 70 2.24 -14.87 8.11
N TRP A 71 2.79 -14.89 9.31
CA TRP A 71 2.53 -15.94 10.30
C TRP A 71 1.06 -15.93 10.76
N LEU A 72 0.53 -14.76 11.13
CA LEU A 72 -0.87 -14.62 11.51
C LEU A 72 -1.83 -15.03 10.37
N LEU A 73 -1.51 -14.66 9.13
CA LEU A 73 -2.30 -15.04 7.97
C LEU A 73 -2.36 -16.55 7.77
N ALA A 74 -1.29 -17.28 8.06
CA ALA A 74 -1.27 -18.73 7.98
C ALA A 74 -2.28 -19.38 8.96
N GLU A 75 -2.58 -18.72 10.06
CA GLU A 75 -3.53 -19.18 11.08
C GLU A 75 -4.99 -18.73 10.82
N ILE A 76 -5.27 -18.04 9.71
CA ILE A 76 -6.61 -17.49 9.40
C ILE A 76 -7.69 -18.56 9.34
N HIS A 77 -7.33 -19.77 8.84
CA HIS A 77 -8.25 -20.93 8.78
C HIS A 77 -8.62 -21.47 10.15
N ARG A 78 -7.85 -21.15 11.18
CA ARG A 78 -8.10 -21.54 12.57
C ARG A 78 -8.98 -20.54 13.29
N PHE A 79 -8.73 -19.24 13.09
CA PHE A 79 -9.36 -18.18 13.85
C PHE A 79 -10.56 -17.55 13.13
N GLY A 80 -10.55 -17.49 11.79
CA GLY A 80 -11.58 -16.89 10.97
C GLY A 80 -11.41 -15.40 10.73
N TYR A 81 -12.13 -14.87 9.75
CA TYR A 81 -12.00 -13.48 9.29
C TYR A 81 -12.39 -12.48 10.38
N LYS A 82 -13.52 -12.68 11.04
CA LYS A 82 -14.02 -11.82 12.12
C LYS A 82 -12.98 -11.66 13.23
N GLN A 83 -12.43 -12.77 13.72
CA GLN A 83 -11.53 -12.74 14.87
C GLN A 83 -10.21 -12.05 14.52
N MET A 84 -9.70 -12.24 13.30
CA MET A 84 -8.54 -11.51 12.80
C MET A 84 -8.78 -9.99 12.77
N LEU A 85 -9.95 -9.54 12.31
CA LEU A 85 -10.30 -8.12 12.27
C LEU A 85 -10.50 -7.53 13.68
N VAL A 86 -11.09 -8.30 14.58
CA VAL A 86 -11.25 -7.90 15.98
C VAL A 86 -9.87 -7.72 16.65
N TRP A 87 -8.96 -8.68 16.51
CA TRP A 87 -7.60 -8.56 17.03
C TRP A 87 -6.86 -7.40 16.38
N SER A 88 -6.98 -7.22 15.07
CA SER A 88 -6.36 -6.12 14.36
C SER A 88 -6.78 -4.76 14.92
N SER A 89 -8.07 -4.59 15.18
CA SER A 89 -8.58 -3.35 15.77
C SER A 89 -8.07 -3.13 17.20
N VAL A 90 -8.08 -4.18 18.04
CA VAL A 90 -7.63 -4.11 19.44
C VAL A 90 -6.14 -3.80 19.53
N PHE A 91 -5.30 -4.56 18.82
CA PHE A 91 -3.85 -4.38 18.88
C PHE A 91 -3.39 -3.09 18.21
N SER A 92 -4.09 -2.63 17.16
CA SER A 92 -3.85 -1.30 16.58
C SER A 92 -4.18 -0.21 17.58
N ALA A 93 -5.34 -0.26 18.24
CA ALA A 93 -5.70 0.73 19.28
C ALA A 93 -4.71 0.70 20.46
N ALA A 94 -4.35 -0.50 20.93
CA ALA A 94 -3.42 -0.66 22.04
C ALA A 94 -2.03 -0.10 21.71
N SER A 95 -1.50 -0.37 20.51
CA SER A 95 -0.21 0.17 20.07
C SER A 95 -0.21 1.69 19.95
N LEU A 96 -1.33 2.28 19.47
CA LEU A 96 -1.49 3.73 19.44
C LEU A 96 -1.50 4.34 20.84
N LEU A 97 -2.13 3.70 21.83
CA LEU A 97 -2.09 4.12 23.22
C LEU A 97 -0.65 4.08 23.79
N VAL A 98 0.13 3.04 23.45
CA VAL A 98 1.54 2.95 23.87
C VAL A 98 2.32 4.17 23.39
N PHE A 99 2.14 4.66 22.17
CA PHE A 99 2.82 5.87 21.67
C PHE A 99 2.46 7.12 22.46
N ILE A 100 1.26 7.21 23.04
CA ILE A 100 0.84 8.35 23.85
C ILE A 100 1.48 8.33 25.22
N PHE A 101 1.58 7.14 25.85
CA PHE A 101 1.94 7.04 27.27
C PHE A 101 3.42 6.72 27.54
N THR A 102 4.21 6.33 26.53
CA THR A 102 5.62 5.99 26.75
C THR A 102 6.52 6.56 25.65
N ARG A 103 7.76 6.88 26.06
CA ARG A 103 8.85 7.30 25.16
C ARG A 103 10.04 6.37 25.23
N VAL A 104 9.87 5.21 25.92
CA VAL A 104 10.94 4.22 26.01
C VAL A 104 11.11 3.54 24.64
N PHE A 105 12.28 3.71 24.04
CA PHE A 105 12.58 3.29 22.66
C PHE A 105 12.09 1.87 22.32
N TRP A 106 12.49 0.88 23.14
CA TRP A 106 12.15 -0.53 22.87
C TRP A 106 10.64 -0.81 22.93
N ILE A 107 9.93 -0.14 23.85
CA ILE A 107 8.47 -0.27 23.96
C ILE A 107 7.79 0.36 22.73
N VAL A 108 8.26 1.54 22.31
CA VAL A 108 7.79 2.24 21.12
C VAL A 108 8.09 1.41 19.86
N ALA A 109 9.28 0.81 19.74
CA ALA A 109 9.65 -0.03 18.61
C ALA A 109 8.75 -1.29 18.49
N ILE A 110 8.48 -1.96 19.62
CA ILE A 110 7.55 -3.10 19.66
C ILE A 110 6.13 -2.64 19.28
N ALA A 111 5.66 -1.51 19.82
CA ALA A 111 4.35 -0.96 19.48
C ALA A 111 4.26 -0.60 17.98
N TYR A 112 5.33 -0.11 17.37
CA TYR A 112 5.41 0.17 15.93
C TYR A 112 5.27 -1.10 15.10
N ILE A 113 5.99 -2.19 15.45
CA ILE A 113 5.87 -3.49 14.80
C ILE A 113 4.43 -4.01 14.91
N VAL A 114 3.84 -3.95 16.11
CA VAL A 114 2.46 -4.39 16.37
C VAL A 114 1.48 -3.56 15.54
N ASN A 115 1.60 -2.24 15.55
CA ASN A 115 0.72 -1.35 14.77
C ASN A 115 0.75 -1.69 13.28
N ASN A 116 1.95 -1.74 12.69
CA ASN A 116 2.10 -2.05 11.26
C ASN A 116 1.56 -3.44 10.91
N THR A 117 1.82 -4.46 11.76
CA THR A 117 1.31 -5.81 11.55
C THR A 117 -0.21 -5.84 11.49
N PHE A 118 -0.87 -5.23 12.47
CA PHE A 118 -2.31 -5.33 12.61
C PHE A 118 -3.08 -4.35 11.72
N VAL A 119 -2.51 -3.20 11.37
CA VAL A 119 -3.07 -2.32 10.34
C VAL A 119 -3.00 -2.99 8.97
N ALA A 120 -1.87 -3.59 8.59
CA ALA A 120 -1.73 -4.30 7.31
C ALA A 120 -2.59 -5.57 7.22
N MET A 121 -2.98 -6.17 8.35
CA MET A 121 -3.86 -7.36 8.37
C MET A 121 -5.20 -7.11 7.70
N PHE A 122 -5.75 -5.91 7.78
CA PHE A 122 -7.01 -5.57 7.09
C PHE A 122 -6.86 -5.67 5.58
N ASP A 123 -5.73 -5.24 5.02
CA ASP A 123 -5.46 -5.28 3.57
C ASP A 123 -5.34 -6.72 3.05
N VAL A 124 -4.96 -7.64 3.92
CA VAL A 124 -4.76 -9.06 3.56
C VAL A 124 -6.04 -9.88 3.77
N VAL A 125 -6.87 -9.51 4.75
CA VAL A 125 -8.12 -10.25 5.07
C VAL A 125 -9.23 -9.96 4.06
N TYR A 126 -9.37 -8.70 3.57
CA TYR A 126 -10.50 -8.37 2.70
C TYR A 126 -10.56 -9.17 1.39
N PRO A 127 -9.45 -9.45 0.69
CA PRO A 127 -9.52 -10.23 -0.54
C PRO A 127 -10.05 -11.64 -0.29
N LEU A 128 -9.63 -12.26 0.80
CA LEU A 128 -10.03 -13.62 1.18
C LEU A 128 -11.51 -13.66 1.54
N MET A 129 -11.96 -12.76 2.41
CA MET A 129 -13.35 -12.67 2.81
C MET A 129 -14.29 -12.33 1.63
N PHE A 130 -13.91 -11.34 0.80
CA PHE A 130 -14.74 -10.94 -0.35
C PHE A 130 -14.78 -12.01 -1.44
N ALA A 131 -13.75 -12.86 -1.56
CA ALA A 131 -13.78 -13.99 -2.47
C ALA A 131 -14.89 -15.00 -2.11
N VAL A 132 -15.19 -15.15 -0.83
CA VAL A 132 -16.25 -16.04 -0.33
C VAL A 132 -17.61 -15.33 -0.27
N GLU A 133 -17.65 -14.13 0.28
CA GLU A 133 -18.89 -13.46 0.67
C GLU A 133 -19.53 -12.60 -0.43
N THR A 134 -18.80 -12.30 -1.54
CA THR A 134 -19.36 -11.47 -2.62
C THR A 134 -19.81 -12.32 -3.83
N PRO A 135 -20.96 -12.00 -4.46
CA PRO A 135 -21.39 -12.62 -5.70
C PRO A 135 -20.33 -12.46 -6.81
N ARG A 136 -20.04 -13.54 -7.54
CA ARG A 136 -18.98 -13.53 -8.60
C ARG A 136 -19.15 -12.37 -9.59
N ALA A 137 -20.38 -12.11 -10.05
CA ALA A 137 -20.67 -11.05 -11.02
C ALA A 137 -20.39 -9.61 -10.52
N LYS A 138 -20.38 -9.40 -9.18
CA LYS A 138 -20.18 -8.07 -8.56
C LYS A 138 -18.84 -7.94 -7.85
N ARG A 139 -18.08 -9.03 -7.73
CA ARG A 139 -16.87 -9.12 -6.93
C ARG A 139 -15.85 -8.03 -7.28
N THR A 140 -15.51 -7.88 -8.56
CA THR A 140 -14.54 -6.87 -9.03
C THR A 140 -14.94 -5.45 -8.62
N LYS A 141 -16.24 -5.10 -8.71
CA LYS A 141 -16.73 -3.78 -8.28
C LYS A 141 -16.58 -3.58 -6.77
N PHE A 142 -16.85 -4.61 -5.96
CA PHE A 142 -16.67 -4.51 -4.51
C PHE A 142 -15.21 -4.36 -4.12
N PHE A 143 -14.28 -5.05 -4.81
CA PHE A 143 -12.85 -4.88 -4.59
C PHE A 143 -12.39 -3.45 -4.94
N GLN A 144 -12.90 -2.87 -6.02
CA GLN A 144 -12.59 -1.48 -6.37
C GLN A 144 -13.14 -0.50 -5.34
N TYR A 145 -14.41 -0.66 -4.94
CA TYR A 145 -15.04 0.24 -3.99
C TYR A 145 -14.40 0.22 -2.61
N ILE A 146 -13.98 -0.94 -2.11
CA ILE A 146 -13.35 -1.02 -0.80
C ILE A 146 -11.98 -0.33 -0.77
N MET A 147 -11.20 -0.43 -1.86
CA MET A 147 -9.93 0.29 -1.97
C MET A 147 -10.14 1.81 -2.04
N ILE A 148 -11.15 2.26 -2.81
CA ILE A 148 -11.52 3.67 -2.90
C ILE A 148 -11.95 4.20 -1.53
N ASP A 149 -12.76 3.44 -0.82
CA ASP A 149 -13.29 3.77 0.50
C ASP A 149 -12.15 4.06 1.48
N ASN A 150 -11.20 3.15 1.63
CA ASN A 150 -10.06 3.33 2.53
C ASN A 150 -9.20 4.54 2.14
N LEU A 151 -8.80 4.65 0.87
CA LEU A 151 -7.96 5.75 0.40
C LEU A 151 -8.65 7.12 0.56
N PHE A 152 -9.97 7.18 0.41
CA PHE A 152 -10.74 8.40 0.61
C PHE A 152 -10.67 8.89 2.06
N PHE A 153 -10.95 8.00 3.02
CA PHE A 153 -10.88 8.35 4.45
C PHE A 153 -9.44 8.59 4.91
N GLN A 154 -8.47 7.86 4.36
CA GLN A 154 -7.05 8.13 4.59
C GLN A 154 -6.66 9.52 4.11
N ALA A 155 -7.04 9.92 2.90
CA ALA A 155 -6.72 11.25 2.36
C ALA A 155 -7.35 12.37 3.21
N ILE A 156 -8.61 12.19 3.63
CA ILE A 156 -9.31 13.14 4.51
C ILE A 156 -8.54 13.32 5.82
N MET A 157 -8.21 12.22 6.50
CA MET A 157 -7.54 12.32 7.79
C MET A 157 -6.09 12.82 7.65
N THR A 158 -5.39 12.43 6.60
CA THR A 158 -4.07 12.99 6.29
C THR A 158 -4.15 14.50 6.08
N PHE A 159 -5.18 15.00 5.37
CA PHE A 159 -5.39 16.44 5.15
C PHE A 159 -5.63 17.21 6.45
N PHE A 160 -6.45 16.67 7.34
CA PHE A 160 -6.79 17.34 8.59
C PHE A 160 -5.75 17.13 9.70
N GLY A 161 -5.03 16.01 9.72
CA GLY A 161 -4.17 15.59 10.81
C GLY A 161 -3.15 16.68 11.24
N GLY A 162 -2.36 17.18 10.30
CA GLY A 162 -1.40 18.25 10.61
C GLY A 162 -2.06 19.57 10.99
N LYS A 163 -3.19 19.92 10.36
CA LYS A 163 -3.93 21.14 10.70
C LYS A 163 -4.52 21.08 12.10
N ILE A 164 -5.01 19.92 12.53
CA ILE A 164 -5.48 19.67 13.88
C ILE A 164 -4.32 19.81 14.85
N ALA A 165 -3.15 19.22 14.57
CA ALA A 165 -1.96 19.36 15.41
C ALA A 165 -1.57 20.84 15.60
N VAL A 166 -1.44 21.61 14.51
CA VAL A 166 -1.14 23.05 14.56
C VAL A 166 -2.21 23.82 15.35
N LYS A 167 -3.50 23.48 15.17
CA LYS A 167 -4.60 24.13 15.88
C LYS A 167 -4.59 23.84 17.39
N VAL A 168 -4.30 22.60 17.77
CA VAL A 168 -4.16 22.20 19.18
C VAL A 168 -2.94 22.91 19.79
N PHE A 169 -1.81 22.92 19.11
CA PHE A 169 -0.60 23.62 19.54
C PHE A 169 -0.83 25.12 19.73
N SER A 170 -1.50 25.78 18.79
CA SER A 170 -1.92 27.18 18.90
C SER A 170 -2.71 27.46 20.18
N ARG A 171 -3.64 26.55 20.54
CA ARG A 171 -4.43 26.67 21.79
C ARG A 171 -3.59 26.42 23.03
N LEU A 172 -2.73 25.41 23.04
CA LEU A 172 -1.88 25.05 24.18
C LEU A 172 -0.84 26.12 24.48
N MET A 173 -0.36 26.84 23.47
CA MET A 173 0.62 27.90 23.57
C MET A 173 0.00 29.29 23.69
N HIS A 174 -1.33 29.42 23.57
CA HIS A 174 -2.05 30.72 23.54
C HIS A 174 -1.54 31.69 22.47
N ILE A 175 -1.14 31.17 21.29
CA ILE A 175 -0.65 31.93 20.14
C ILE A 175 -1.61 31.82 18.95
N SER A 176 -1.46 32.72 17.96
CA SER A 176 -2.26 32.65 16.75
C SER A 176 -1.95 31.36 15.94
N TYR A 177 -2.90 30.91 15.12
CA TYR A 177 -2.70 29.76 14.24
C TYR A 177 -1.51 29.97 13.28
N ALA A 178 -1.34 31.19 12.76
CA ALA A 178 -0.24 31.53 11.87
C ALA A 178 1.13 31.45 12.59
N ALA A 179 1.22 31.93 13.85
CA ALA A 179 2.43 31.82 14.65
C ALA A 179 2.76 30.34 14.99
N ALA A 180 1.73 29.55 15.32
CA ALA A 180 1.89 28.12 15.55
C ALA A 180 2.35 27.38 14.27
N GLY A 181 1.82 27.74 13.11
CA GLY A 181 2.23 27.24 11.82
C GLY A 181 3.71 27.56 11.50
N ALA A 182 4.11 28.80 11.72
CA ALA A 182 5.51 29.22 11.54
C ALA A 182 6.48 28.46 12.45
N LEU A 183 6.09 28.18 13.71
CA LEU A 183 6.89 27.34 14.61
C LEU A 183 6.95 25.88 14.14
N SER A 184 5.88 25.36 13.55
CA SER A 184 5.82 23.97 13.03
C SER A 184 6.66 23.74 11.79
N SER A 185 7.11 24.79 11.09
CA SER A 185 8.04 24.65 9.95
C SER A 185 9.49 24.39 10.37
N ASN A 186 9.81 24.58 11.65
CA ASN A 186 11.13 24.32 12.21
C ASN A 186 11.00 23.58 13.56
N GLU A 187 10.27 22.45 13.54
CA GLU A 187 9.96 21.67 14.73
C GLU A 187 11.20 21.12 15.45
N GLU A 188 12.30 20.90 14.73
CA GLU A 188 13.59 20.50 15.32
C GLU A 188 14.20 21.58 16.24
N SER A 189 13.82 22.84 16.08
CA SER A 189 14.30 23.93 16.93
C SER A 189 13.54 24.07 18.25
N LEU A 190 12.38 23.41 18.36
CA LEU A 190 11.55 23.47 19.57
C LEU A 190 12.27 22.81 20.75
N ARG A 191 12.23 23.46 21.92
CA ARG A 191 12.88 22.98 23.16
C ARG A 191 11.99 23.20 24.37
N GLY A 192 12.23 22.40 25.42
CA GLY A 192 11.55 22.54 26.70
C GLY A 192 10.04 22.51 26.60
N ALA A 193 9.36 23.47 27.20
CA ALA A 193 7.89 23.54 27.24
C ALA A 193 7.24 23.63 25.82
N GLN A 194 7.90 24.25 24.85
CA GLN A 194 7.37 24.34 23.49
C GLN A 194 7.35 22.96 22.83
N LEU A 195 8.41 22.17 22.96
CA LEU A 195 8.47 20.81 22.44
C LEU A 195 7.41 19.91 23.11
N GLU A 196 7.25 19.99 24.44
CA GLU A 196 6.24 19.20 25.14
C GLU A 196 4.82 19.52 24.64
N LYS A 197 4.49 20.80 24.48
CA LYS A 197 3.20 21.22 23.94
C LYS A 197 3.00 20.80 22.47
N TRP A 198 4.08 20.74 21.70
CA TRP A 198 4.06 20.24 20.34
C TRP A 198 3.77 18.72 20.30
N LEU A 199 4.44 17.94 21.16
CA LEU A 199 4.18 16.51 21.31
C LEU A 199 2.75 16.24 21.81
N GLU A 200 2.24 17.00 22.78
CA GLU A 200 0.83 16.93 23.21
C GLU A 200 -0.15 17.17 22.04
N SER A 201 0.19 18.05 21.11
CA SER A 201 -0.63 18.33 19.94
C SER A 201 -0.68 17.15 18.96
N TYR A 202 0.41 16.45 18.76
CA TYR A 202 0.44 15.21 18.01
C TYR A 202 -0.34 14.07 18.68
N GLN A 203 -0.19 13.96 20.01
CA GLN A 203 -0.94 12.97 20.80
C GLN A 203 -2.45 13.18 20.66
N ALA A 204 -2.93 14.43 20.59
CA ALA A 204 -4.34 14.73 20.35
C ALA A 204 -4.83 14.14 18.99
N VAL A 205 -4.00 14.16 17.96
CA VAL A 205 -4.33 13.55 16.66
C VAL A 205 -4.28 12.02 16.75
N ILE A 206 -3.32 11.45 17.49
CA ILE A 206 -3.24 10.01 17.73
C ILE A 206 -4.47 9.51 18.51
N TRP A 207 -4.99 10.28 19.47
CA TRP A 207 -6.24 9.97 20.16
C TRP A 207 -7.43 9.84 19.22
N ILE A 208 -7.49 10.64 18.16
CA ILE A 208 -8.52 10.46 17.12
C ILE A 208 -8.39 9.07 16.49
N ALA A 209 -7.17 8.65 16.11
CA ALA A 209 -6.94 7.31 15.56
C ALA A 209 -7.34 6.20 16.54
N VAL A 210 -7.06 6.35 17.84
CA VAL A 210 -7.48 5.40 18.89
C VAL A 210 -9.00 5.25 18.92
N VAL A 211 -9.74 6.36 18.89
CA VAL A 211 -11.22 6.35 18.89
C VAL A 211 -11.75 5.64 17.64
N PHE A 212 -11.18 5.91 16.47
CA PHE A 212 -11.60 5.26 15.24
C PHE A 212 -11.22 3.78 15.19
N ALA A 213 -10.06 3.38 15.72
CA ALA A 213 -9.69 1.97 15.88
C ALA A 213 -10.63 1.23 16.86
N ALA A 214 -11.01 1.88 17.97
CA ALA A 214 -12.00 1.35 18.91
C ALA A 214 -13.40 1.23 18.27
N ALA A 215 -13.80 2.21 17.45
CA ALA A 215 -15.05 2.10 16.69
C ALA A 215 -15.00 0.92 15.70
N ALA A 216 -13.88 0.74 14.99
CA ALA A 216 -13.68 -0.40 14.09
C ALA A 216 -13.81 -1.74 14.82
N PHE A 217 -13.31 -1.84 16.05
CA PHE A 217 -13.51 -3.02 16.90
C PHE A 217 -14.99 -3.34 17.12
N PHE A 218 -15.82 -2.36 17.48
CA PHE A 218 -17.26 -2.59 17.69
C PHE A 218 -17.96 -3.06 16.42
N PHE A 219 -17.66 -2.47 15.26
CA PHE A 219 -18.23 -2.92 13.99
C PHE A 219 -17.72 -4.30 13.57
N ALA A 220 -16.47 -4.64 13.82
CA ALA A 220 -15.92 -5.98 13.59
C ALA A 220 -16.60 -7.03 14.48
N LEU A 221 -16.93 -6.71 15.73
CA LEU A 221 -17.69 -7.60 16.62
C LEU A 221 -19.08 -7.93 16.07
N MET A 222 -19.71 -7.01 15.34
CA MET A 222 -21.05 -7.22 14.75
C MET A 222 -21.03 -8.19 13.57
N MET A 223 -19.89 -8.51 12.99
CA MET A 223 -19.75 -9.49 11.91
C MET A 223 -20.05 -10.90 12.41
N LYS A 224 -20.49 -11.77 11.51
CA LYS A 224 -20.85 -13.17 11.83
C LYS A 224 -20.17 -14.13 10.87
N ASP A 225 -19.13 -14.80 11.36
CA ASP A 225 -18.46 -15.89 10.63
C ASP A 225 -19.07 -17.24 11.01
N LYS A 226 -19.06 -18.17 10.07
CA LYS A 226 -19.26 -19.60 10.31
C LYS A 226 -17.98 -20.33 9.93
N LYS A 227 -17.71 -21.43 10.60
CA LYS A 227 -16.53 -22.27 10.30
C LYS A 227 -16.41 -22.63 8.83
N GLN A 228 -17.54 -22.88 8.17
CA GLN A 228 -17.63 -23.18 6.74
C GLN A 228 -17.12 -22.05 5.81
N ASP A 229 -17.03 -20.82 6.29
CA ASP A 229 -16.62 -19.66 5.47
C ASP A 229 -15.08 -19.53 5.36
N TYR A 230 -14.33 -20.11 6.31
CA TYR A 230 -12.89 -19.97 6.40
C TYR A 230 -12.12 -21.28 6.65
N GLN A 231 -12.81 -22.37 7.04
CA GLN A 231 -12.18 -23.69 7.12
C GLN A 231 -12.13 -24.32 5.73
N GLU A 232 -10.96 -24.83 5.39
CA GLU A 232 -10.80 -25.63 4.17
C GLU A 232 -11.64 -26.90 4.28
N THR A 233 -12.35 -27.23 3.21
CA THR A 233 -12.98 -28.54 3.06
C THR A 233 -11.90 -29.64 2.98
N ASP A 234 -12.25 -30.87 3.30
CA ASP A 234 -11.32 -32.00 3.21
C ASP A 234 -10.81 -32.19 1.75
N GLU A 235 -11.63 -31.88 0.75
CA GLU A 235 -11.23 -31.85 -0.66
C GLU A 235 -10.23 -30.75 -0.98
N GLU A 236 -10.45 -29.53 -0.48
CA GLU A 236 -9.52 -28.40 -0.64
C GLU A 236 -8.21 -28.67 0.10
N ARG A 237 -8.27 -29.29 1.27
CA ARG A 237 -7.10 -29.71 2.05
C ARG A 237 -6.32 -30.80 1.30
N ALA A 238 -7.00 -31.80 0.74
CA ALA A 238 -6.39 -32.84 -0.10
C ALA A 238 -5.79 -32.24 -1.37
N ALA A 239 -6.49 -31.34 -2.06
CA ALA A 239 -5.99 -30.62 -3.23
C ALA A 239 -4.75 -29.78 -2.89
N ARG A 240 -4.74 -29.09 -1.73
CA ARG A 240 -3.58 -28.34 -1.23
C ARG A 240 -2.41 -29.24 -0.88
N HIS A 241 -2.66 -30.41 -0.29
CA HIS A 241 -1.61 -31.43 -0.05
C HIS A 241 -1.05 -31.98 -1.35
N ALA A 242 -1.90 -32.33 -2.31
CA ALA A 242 -1.47 -32.78 -3.64
C ALA A 242 -0.70 -31.67 -4.41
N GLN A 243 -1.10 -30.42 -4.27
CA GLN A 243 -0.39 -29.27 -4.82
C GLN A 243 0.95 -29.04 -4.11
N LYS A 244 1.02 -29.20 -2.76
CA LYS A 244 2.28 -29.19 -2.01
C LYS A 244 3.21 -30.33 -2.39
N GLU A 245 2.69 -31.52 -2.67
CA GLU A 245 3.49 -32.65 -3.15
C GLU A 245 4.02 -32.43 -4.57
N LYS A 246 3.19 -31.88 -5.47
CA LYS A 246 3.65 -31.42 -6.81
C LYS A 246 4.68 -30.30 -6.68
N PHE A 247 4.48 -29.40 -5.71
CA PHE A 247 5.29 -28.24 -5.45
C PHE A 247 6.19 -28.46 -4.23
N SER A 248 7.23 -29.26 -4.37
CA SER A 248 8.23 -29.44 -3.32
C SER A 248 9.45 -28.54 -3.55
N TRP A 249 9.76 -27.69 -2.60
CA TRP A 249 11.00 -26.88 -2.59
C TRP A 249 12.27 -27.75 -2.63
N LYS A 250 12.16 -29.03 -2.30
CA LYS A 250 13.26 -30.00 -2.36
C LYS A 250 13.55 -30.49 -3.79
N LYS A 251 12.61 -30.33 -4.73
CA LYS A 251 12.77 -30.80 -6.12
C LYS A 251 13.50 -29.76 -6.98
N LYS A 252 14.63 -30.12 -7.55
CA LYS A 252 15.41 -29.27 -8.47
C LYS A 252 14.60 -28.76 -9.68
N GLU A 253 13.63 -29.53 -10.13
CA GLU A 253 12.72 -29.16 -11.23
C GLU A 253 11.79 -27.98 -10.85
N THR A 254 11.34 -27.92 -9.60
CA THR A 254 10.54 -26.81 -9.09
C THR A 254 11.32 -25.50 -9.17
N TRP A 255 12.58 -25.51 -8.73
CA TRP A 255 13.46 -24.36 -8.82
C TRP A 255 13.73 -23.92 -10.26
N LYS A 256 13.95 -24.87 -11.19
CA LYS A 256 14.14 -24.55 -12.60
C LYS A 256 12.91 -23.91 -13.25
N LYS A 257 11.70 -24.37 -12.88
CA LYS A 257 10.44 -23.83 -13.41
C LYS A 257 10.06 -22.51 -12.77
N LEU A 258 10.38 -22.31 -11.50
CA LEU A 258 10.08 -21.09 -10.75
C LEU A 258 11.09 -19.97 -11.04
N PHE A 259 12.38 -20.27 -11.01
CA PHE A 259 13.45 -19.30 -11.23
C PHE A 259 14.01 -19.42 -12.67
N THR A 260 13.13 -19.19 -13.64
CA THR A 260 13.56 -18.98 -15.02
C THR A 260 14.38 -17.69 -15.13
N LYS A 261 15.17 -17.57 -16.20
CA LYS A 261 15.94 -16.36 -16.47
C LYS A 261 15.05 -15.10 -16.41
N ASP A 262 13.85 -15.16 -16.98
CA ASP A 262 12.92 -14.03 -17.03
C ASP A 262 12.41 -13.65 -15.63
N VAL A 263 12.11 -14.63 -14.78
CA VAL A 263 11.69 -14.41 -13.38
C VAL A 263 12.82 -13.79 -12.55
N ILE A 264 14.06 -14.26 -12.72
CA ILE A 264 15.21 -13.68 -12.05
C ILE A 264 15.39 -12.21 -12.48
N MET A 265 15.32 -11.93 -13.80
CA MET A 265 15.41 -10.57 -14.32
C MET A 265 14.29 -9.68 -13.75
N TRP A 266 13.07 -10.22 -13.63
CA TRP A 266 11.95 -9.52 -13.01
C TRP A 266 12.21 -9.18 -11.54
N PHE A 267 12.68 -10.13 -10.73
CA PHE A 267 13.00 -9.87 -9.33
C PHE A 267 14.11 -8.83 -9.18
N ILE A 268 15.14 -8.87 -10.02
CA ILE A 268 16.20 -7.84 -10.02
C ILE A 268 15.59 -6.46 -10.29
N TYR A 269 14.76 -6.35 -11.35
CA TYR A 269 14.10 -5.09 -11.69
C TYR A 269 13.23 -4.56 -10.54
N VAL A 270 12.33 -5.39 -10.01
CA VAL A 270 11.38 -4.97 -8.96
C VAL A 270 12.13 -4.55 -7.69
N ASN A 271 13.18 -5.26 -7.30
CA ASN A 271 13.93 -4.94 -6.10
C ASN A 271 14.80 -3.69 -6.25
N ILE A 272 15.43 -3.46 -7.41
CA ILE A 272 16.17 -2.21 -7.66
C ILE A 272 15.21 -1.01 -7.68
N ASN A 273 14.07 -1.14 -8.37
CA ASN A 273 13.06 -0.09 -8.42
C ASN A 273 12.41 0.16 -7.06
N GLY A 274 12.11 -0.92 -6.33
CA GLY A 274 11.56 -0.88 -4.98
C GLY A 274 12.52 -0.23 -3.99
N PHE A 275 13.79 -0.61 -4.00
CA PHE A 275 14.83 0.00 -3.17
C PHE A 275 14.89 1.52 -3.37
N GLY A 276 14.92 2.01 -4.63
CA GLY A 276 14.89 3.44 -4.90
C GLY A 276 13.62 4.13 -4.40
N ALA A 277 12.44 3.48 -4.50
CA ALA A 277 11.19 4.04 -4.05
C ALA A 277 11.13 4.16 -2.51
N SER A 278 11.53 3.14 -1.80
CA SER A 278 11.44 3.07 -0.34
C SER A 278 12.47 3.93 0.39
N LEU A 279 13.56 4.34 -0.26
CA LEU A 279 14.43 5.39 0.29
C LEU A 279 13.73 6.74 0.46
N CYS A 280 12.66 7.01 -0.27
CA CYS A 280 12.01 8.32 -0.27
C CYS A 280 10.57 8.28 0.28
N LEU A 281 9.76 7.30 -0.16
CA LEU A 281 8.30 7.31 0.06
C LEU A 281 7.89 7.36 1.54
N PRO A 282 8.42 6.53 2.43
CA PRO A 282 8.03 6.54 3.84
C PRO A 282 8.49 7.79 4.58
N TYR A 283 9.53 8.44 4.06
CA TYR A 283 10.18 9.61 4.67
C TYR A 283 9.69 10.95 4.13
N PHE A 284 8.70 10.97 3.23
CA PHE A 284 8.13 12.23 2.72
C PHE A 284 7.71 13.20 3.80
N PRO A 285 6.99 12.80 4.87
CA PRO A 285 6.59 13.74 5.90
C PRO A 285 7.78 14.46 6.54
N ILE A 286 8.86 13.72 6.80
CA ILE A 286 10.09 14.23 7.41
C ILE A 286 10.86 15.11 6.44
N PHE A 287 11.05 14.67 5.21
CA PHE A 287 11.71 15.47 4.17
C PHE A 287 11.02 16.83 3.97
N LEU A 288 9.69 16.86 3.96
CA LEU A 288 8.94 18.10 3.79
C LEU A 288 9.05 19.03 4.99
N SER A 289 9.03 18.51 6.23
CA SER A 289 9.11 19.33 7.44
C SER A 289 10.54 19.70 7.80
N HIS A 290 11.50 18.76 7.78
CA HIS A 290 12.85 18.98 8.28
C HIS A 290 13.81 19.54 7.21
N PHE A 291 13.72 19.08 5.96
CA PHE A 291 14.61 19.56 4.91
C PHE A 291 14.06 20.79 4.17
N LEU A 292 12.76 20.79 3.85
CA LEU A 292 12.16 21.94 3.13
C LEU A 292 11.52 22.97 4.06
N HIS A 293 11.49 22.72 5.37
CA HIS A 293 10.90 23.60 6.40
C HIS A 293 9.46 24.04 6.08
N ILE A 294 8.66 23.13 5.51
CA ILE A 294 7.26 23.38 5.18
C ILE A 294 6.41 23.25 6.44
N GLU A 295 5.51 24.20 6.67
CA GLU A 295 4.55 24.19 7.78
C GLU A 295 3.76 22.86 7.82
N ARG A 296 3.57 22.31 9.00
CA ARG A 296 2.95 20.99 9.23
C ARG A 296 1.56 20.84 8.61
N GLY A 297 0.74 21.89 8.66
CA GLY A 297 -0.58 21.91 8.02
C GLY A 297 -0.51 21.82 6.49
N ALA A 298 0.51 22.44 5.88
CA ALA A 298 0.77 22.37 4.45
C ALA A 298 1.35 21.01 4.05
N VAL A 299 2.25 20.42 4.84
CA VAL A 299 2.75 19.04 4.65
C VAL A 299 1.59 18.06 4.54
N SER A 300 0.64 18.11 5.47
CA SER A 300 -0.55 17.26 5.46
C SER A 300 -1.41 17.45 4.22
N THR A 301 -1.53 18.69 3.73
CA THR A 301 -2.24 18.99 2.48
C THR A 301 -1.53 18.36 1.26
N ILE A 302 -0.19 18.50 1.18
CA ILE A 302 0.61 17.95 0.09
C ILE A 302 0.49 16.42 0.04
N ILE A 303 0.63 15.74 1.18
CA ILE A 303 0.56 14.27 1.26
C ILE A 303 -0.87 13.78 0.95
N SER A 304 -1.89 14.50 1.37
CA SER A 304 -3.28 14.18 1.01
C SER A 304 -3.51 14.29 -0.50
N LEU A 305 -3.06 15.37 -1.13
CA LEU A 305 -3.12 15.54 -2.59
C LEU A 305 -2.32 14.47 -3.33
N GLN A 306 -1.18 14.05 -2.79
CA GLN A 306 -0.40 12.93 -3.31
C GLN A 306 -1.22 11.63 -3.31
N THR A 307 -1.97 11.34 -2.25
CA THR A 307 -2.85 10.17 -2.19
C THR A 307 -3.94 10.22 -3.26
N VAL A 308 -4.52 11.40 -3.49
CA VAL A 308 -5.49 11.61 -4.59
C VAL A 308 -4.83 11.38 -5.95
N ALA A 309 -3.61 11.87 -6.15
CA ALA A 309 -2.87 11.67 -7.40
C ALA A 309 -2.56 10.20 -7.68
N MET A 310 -2.21 9.42 -6.63
CA MET A 310 -2.00 7.97 -6.74
C MET A 310 -3.25 7.27 -7.27
N PHE A 311 -4.40 7.62 -6.72
CA PHE A 311 -5.68 7.09 -7.16
C PHE A 311 -5.98 7.43 -8.63
N LEU A 312 -5.76 8.68 -9.05
CA LEU A 312 -5.93 9.09 -10.46
C LEU A 312 -4.97 8.33 -11.37
N GLY A 313 -3.75 8.04 -10.91
CA GLY A 313 -2.77 7.24 -11.64
C GLY A 313 -3.28 5.85 -12.01
N TYR A 314 -3.97 5.18 -11.11
CA TYR A 314 -4.53 3.85 -11.38
C TYR A 314 -5.53 3.84 -12.54
N PHE A 315 -6.35 4.87 -12.71
CA PHE A 315 -7.29 4.97 -13.84
C PHE A 315 -6.60 5.17 -15.19
N LEU A 316 -5.43 5.76 -15.19
CA LEU A 316 -4.67 6.02 -16.42
C LEU A 316 -3.80 4.82 -16.83
N ALA A 317 -3.56 3.87 -15.94
CA ALA A 317 -2.71 2.70 -16.16
C ALA A 317 -3.14 1.89 -17.39
N ASP A 318 -4.42 1.59 -17.53
CA ASP A 318 -4.98 0.79 -18.63
C ASP A 318 -4.79 1.48 -20.00
N ARG A 319 -4.95 2.82 -20.05
CA ARG A 319 -4.71 3.59 -21.28
C ARG A 319 -3.23 3.59 -21.68
N LEU A 320 -2.37 3.69 -20.66
CA LEU A 320 -0.92 3.67 -20.86
C LEU A 320 -0.48 2.31 -21.40
N GLU A 321 -0.95 1.21 -20.81
CA GLU A 321 -0.63 -0.15 -21.22
C GLU A 321 -1.11 -0.47 -22.63
N LYS A 322 -2.32 -0.06 -22.99
CA LYS A 322 -2.85 -0.23 -24.36
C LYS A 322 -2.02 0.48 -25.42
N LYS A 323 -1.47 1.66 -25.09
CA LYS A 323 -0.69 2.47 -26.04
C LYS A 323 0.76 2.01 -26.16
N PHE A 324 1.42 1.73 -25.05
CA PHE A 324 2.88 1.49 -25.01
C PHE A 324 3.24 0.01 -24.75
N GLY A 325 2.28 -0.83 -24.40
CA GLY A 325 2.49 -2.20 -23.95
C GLY A 325 2.89 -2.26 -22.47
N SER A 326 2.92 -3.47 -21.89
CA SER A 326 3.13 -3.65 -20.46
C SER A 326 4.51 -3.15 -20.02
N VAL A 327 5.58 -3.59 -20.67
CA VAL A 327 6.96 -3.20 -20.29
C VAL A 327 7.22 -1.73 -20.65
N GLY A 328 6.75 -1.26 -21.82
CA GLY A 328 6.89 0.14 -22.25
C GLY A 328 6.21 1.11 -21.29
N SER A 329 5.07 0.73 -20.73
CA SER A 329 4.35 1.53 -19.73
C SER A 329 5.13 1.66 -18.42
N LEU A 330 5.77 0.57 -17.96
CA LEU A 330 6.63 0.60 -16.79
C LEU A 330 7.84 1.52 -17.00
N ILE A 331 8.52 1.37 -18.14
CA ILE A 331 9.67 2.22 -18.50
C ILE A 331 9.27 3.69 -18.57
N LEU A 332 8.13 3.99 -19.20
CA LEU A 332 7.66 5.38 -19.33
C LEU A 332 7.27 5.97 -17.98
N ALA A 333 6.48 5.26 -17.17
CA ALA A 333 6.02 5.75 -15.87
C ALA A 333 7.20 5.99 -14.92
N VAL A 334 8.11 5.01 -14.77
CA VAL A 334 9.30 5.17 -13.92
C VAL A 334 10.25 6.22 -14.50
N GLY A 335 10.45 6.24 -15.83
CA GLY A 335 11.31 7.20 -16.52
C GLY A 335 10.85 8.65 -16.33
N CYS A 336 9.55 8.93 -16.42
CA CYS A 336 9.00 10.27 -16.15
C CYS A 336 9.14 10.69 -14.67
N CYS A 337 9.29 9.74 -13.74
CA CYS A 337 9.56 10.07 -12.34
C CYS A 337 10.99 10.53 -12.09
N ILE A 338 11.96 10.12 -12.91
CA ILE A 338 13.39 10.45 -12.72
C ILE A 338 13.64 11.96 -12.64
N PRO A 339 13.23 12.79 -13.63
CA PRO A 339 13.44 14.23 -13.54
C PRO A 339 12.71 14.84 -12.34
N LEU A 340 11.54 14.35 -11.99
CA LEU A 340 10.79 14.84 -10.82
C LEU A 340 11.53 14.52 -9.51
N MET A 341 12.16 13.34 -9.41
CA MET A 341 12.99 12.98 -8.26
C MET A 341 14.24 13.86 -8.14
N LEU A 342 14.91 14.18 -9.26
CA LEU A 342 16.08 15.05 -9.28
C LEU A 342 15.76 16.51 -8.91
N LEU A 343 14.51 16.96 -9.14
CA LEU A 343 14.07 18.29 -8.73
C LEU A 343 13.84 18.38 -7.21
N MET A 344 13.47 17.29 -6.53
CA MET A 344 13.06 17.30 -5.12
C MET A 344 14.09 17.93 -4.17
N PRO A 345 15.40 17.58 -4.21
CA PRO A 345 16.40 18.19 -3.32
C PRO A 345 16.61 19.70 -3.55
N ASN A 346 16.26 20.18 -4.74
CA ASN A 346 16.51 21.56 -5.18
C ASN A 346 15.25 22.44 -5.15
N LEU A 347 14.13 21.95 -4.59
CA LEU A 347 12.84 22.65 -4.61
C LEU A 347 12.87 24.05 -4.01
N GLY A 348 13.66 24.27 -2.94
CA GLY A 348 13.82 25.59 -2.34
C GLY A 348 14.40 26.61 -3.33
N SER A 349 15.51 26.24 -4.00
CA SER A 349 16.16 27.08 -5.01
C SER A 349 15.29 27.32 -6.24
N ILE A 350 14.61 26.27 -6.70
CA ILE A 350 13.68 26.34 -7.86
C ILE A 350 12.52 27.27 -7.55
N ALA A 351 11.87 27.11 -6.40
CA ALA A 351 10.76 27.94 -5.96
C ALA A 351 11.15 29.42 -5.91
N HIS A 352 12.32 29.70 -5.35
CA HIS A 352 12.88 31.06 -5.31
C HIS A 352 13.12 31.61 -6.72
N ALA A 353 13.71 30.83 -7.62
CA ALA A 353 14.03 31.26 -8.99
C ALA A 353 12.77 31.58 -9.83
N ILE A 354 11.68 30.84 -9.63
CA ILE A 354 10.40 31.06 -10.36
C ILE A 354 9.43 31.99 -9.62
N GLY A 355 9.79 32.47 -8.41
CA GLY A 355 8.95 33.37 -7.61
C GLY A 355 7.68 32.73 -7.05
N ILE A 356 7.64 31.39 -6.90
CA ILE A 356 6.49 30.64 -6.36
C ILE A 356 6.88 30.07 -4.99
N SER A 357 5.87 29.92 -4.10
CA SER A 357 6.09 29.33 -2.79
C SER A 357 6.64 27.89 -2.89
N VAL A 358 7.62 27.53 -2.04
CA VAL A 358 8.17 26.17 -1.92
C VAL A 358 7.07 25.15 -1.71
N THR A 359 6.07 25.47 -0.89
CA THR A 359 4.91 24.61 -0.62
C THR A 359 4.12 24.26 -1.88
N ILE A 360 3.82 25.25 -2.73
CA ILE A 360 3.06 25.04 -3.96
C ILE A 360 3.90 24.25 -4.96
N THR A 361 5.16 24.64 -5.16
CA THR A 361 6.08 23.95 -6.08
C THR A 361 6.24 22.48 -5.69
N THR A 362 6.44 22.19 -4.42
CA THR A 362 6.54 20.85 -3.87
C THR A 362 5.26 20.05 -4.08
N GLY A 363 4.11 20.66 -3.77
CA GLY A 363 2.79 20.03 -3.92
C GLY A 363 2.53 19.60 -5.37
N VAL A 364 2.83 20.46 -6.33
CA VAL A 364 2.66 20.18 -7.77
C VAL A 364 3.59 19.04 -8.21
N ILE A 365 4.87 19.11 -7.87
CA ILE A 365 5.85 18.08 -8.28
C ILE A 365 5.52 16.72 -7.65
N LEU A 366 5.18 16.67 -6.38
CA LEU A 366 4.78 15.42 -5.71
C LEU A 366 3.46 14.86 -6.26
N PHE A 367 2.50 15.71 -6.59
CA PHE A 367 1.24 15.30 -7.21
C PHE A 367 1.50 14.55 -8.52
N PHE A 368 2.22 15.16 -9.44
CA PHE A 368 2.53 14.52 -10.72
C PHE A 368 3.42 13.29 -10.55
N ARG A 369 4.46 13.36 -9.73
CA ARG A 369 5.33 12.22 -9.45
C ARG A 369 4.55 11.02 -8.93
N SER A 370 3.66 11.23 -7.97
CA SER A 370 2.91 10.14 -7.35
C SER A 370 1.83 9.58 -8.26
N GLY A 371 1.15 10.42 -9.03
CA GLY A 371 0.21 9.99 -10.06
C GLY A 371 0.89 9.12 -11.13
N ILE A 372 2.00 9.60 -11.68
CA ILE A 372 2.74 8.90 -12.74
C ILE A 372 3.34 7.57 -12.22
N ALA A 373 3.97 7.57 -11.05
CA ALA A 373 4.55 6.35 -10.47
C ALA A 373 3.49 5.25 -10.27
N ASN A 374 2.30 5.63 -9.82
CA ASN A 374 1.24 4.66 -9.54
C ASN A 374 0.51 4.12 -10.77
N MET A 375 0.69 4.74 -11.95
CA MET A 375 0.27 4.12 -13.23
C MET A 375 0.98 2.78 -13.48
N ALA A 376 2.21 2.62 -12.99
CA ALA A 376 2.98 1.40 -13.18
C ALA A 376 2.46 0.22 -12.33
N SER A 377 1.81 0.47 -11.21
CA SER A 377 1.48 -0.56 -10.21
C SER A 377 0.56 -1.67 -10.74
N PRO A 378 -0.62 -1.38 -11.37
CA PRO A 378 -1.48 -2.43 -11.92
C PRO A 378 -0.82 -3.21 -13.05
N VAL A 379 -0.06 -2.52 -13.90
CA VAL A 379 0.67 -3.13 -15.03
C VAL A 379 1.75 -4.07 -14.53
N SER A 380 2.50 -3.66 -13.50
CA SER A 380 3.51 -4.50 -12.82
C SER A 380 2.90 -5.77 -12.23
N GLY A 381 1.76 -5.63 -11.53
CA GLY A 381 1.02 -6.77 -10.97
C GLY A 381 0.56 -7.76 -12.04
N SER A 382 -0.02 -7.29 -13.13
CA SER A 382 -0.47 -8.12 -14.25
C SER A 382 0.71 -8.82 -14.94
N LEU A 383 1.75 -8.07 -15.29
CA LEU A 383 2.93 -8.60 -15.97
C LEU A 383 3.64 -9.67 -15.12
N SER A 384 3.77 -9.46 -13.82
CA SER A 384 4.42 -10.41 -12.92
C SER A 384 3.75 -11.79 -12.95
N MET A 385 2.41 -11.83 -13.01
CA MET A 385 1.65 -13.07 -13.06
C MET A 385 1.72 -13.78 -14.42
N SER A 386 2.10 -13.08 -15.49
CA SER A 386 2.30 -13.67 -16.82
C SER A 386 3.67 -14.35 -16.99
N LEU A 387 4.63 -14.08 -16.08
CA LEU A 387 5.99 -14.66 -16.14
C LEU A 387 6.05 -16.12 -15.74
N VAL A 388 5.05 -16.62 -15.00
CA VAL A 388 5.03 -17.98 -14.46
C VAL A 388 3.72 -18.70 -14.77
N PRO A 389 3.75 -20.02 -14.99
CA PRO A 389 2.54 -20.84 -15.15
C PRO A 389 1.61 -20.70 -13.95
N LYS A 390 0.28 -20.87 -14.17
CA LYS A 390 -0.75 -20.68 -13.15
C LYS A 390 -0.44 -21.42 -11.83
N ASP A 391 0.04 -22.66 -11.92
CA ASP A 391 0.32 -23.52 -10.77
C ASP A 391 1.48 -23.02 -9.90
N TYR A 392 2.38 -22.20 -10.46
CA TYR A 392 3.57 -21.66 -9.78
C TYR A 392 3.37 -20.23 -9.23
N ARG A 393 2.26 -19.55 -9.55
CA ARG A 393 1.99 -18.17 -9.13
C ARG A 393 2.03 -17.97 -7.61
N PRO A 394 1.45 -18.86 -6.77
CA PRO A 394 1.55 -18.70 -5.31
C PRO A 394 2.99 -18.75 -4.80
N ALA A 395 3.78 -19.68 -5.33
CA ALA A 395 5.18 -19.80 -4.96
C ALA A 395 6.05 -18.65 -5.46
N PHE A 396 5.76 -18.13 -6.64
CA PHE A 396 6.38 -16.92 -7.18
C PHE A 396 6.10 -15.70 -6.27
N SER A 397 4.85 -15.51 -5.86
CA SER A 397 4.49 -14.45 -4.92
C SER A 397 5.19 -14.60 -3.57
N SER A 398 5.23 -15.83 -3.02
CA SER A 398 5.95 -16.10 -1.76
C SER A 398 7.45 -15.83 -1.88
N ALA A 399 8.08 -16.27 -2.97
CA ALA A 399 9.50 -15.99 -3.21
C ALA A 399 9.76 -14.48 -3.34
N GLY A 400 8.91 -13.76 -4.08
CA GLY A 400 8.98 -12.31 -4.21
C GLY A 400 8.86 -11.59 -2.87
N THR A 401 7.93 -12.02 -2.00
CA THR A 401 7.79 -11.49 -0.65
C THR A 401 9.05 -11.70 0.18
N VAL A 402 9.60 -12.91 0.19
CA VAL A 402 10.84 -13.21 0.97
C VAL A 402 12.02 -12.38 0.47
N ILE A 403 12.21 -12.29 -0.85
CA ILE A 403 13.29 -11.47 -1.44
C ILE A 403 13.07 -9.99 -1.07
N GLY A 404 11.84 -9.48 -1.20
CA GLY A 404 11.48 -8.12 -0.83
C GLY A 404 11.77 -7.81 0.64
N LEU A 405 11.45 -8.74 1.55
CA LEU A 405 11.77 -8.60 2.99
C LEU A 405 13.27 -8.50 3.24
N CYS A 406 14.08 -9.33 2.58
CA CYS A 406 15.54 -9.26 2.69
C CYS A 406 16.08 -7.91 2.19
N VAL A 407 15.56 -7.42 1.07
CA VAL A 407 15.95 -6.12 0.51
C VAL A 407 15.52 -4.97 1.43
N SER A 408 14.29 -4.99 1.94
CA SER A 408 13.81 -3.97 2.89
C SER A 408 14.62 -3.96 4.19
N PHE A 409 15.04 -5.12 4.68
CA PHE A 409 15.91 -5.20 5.86
C PHE A 409 17.29 -4.55 5.58
N LEU A 410 17.93 -4.89 4.46
CA LEU A 410 19.21 -4.29 4.05
C LEU A 410 19.08 -2.80 3.83
N GLU A 411 17.98 -2.36 3.25
CA GLU A 411 17.66 -0.95 3.05
C GLU A 411 17.52 -0.20 4.37
N GLY A 412 16.82 -0.80 5.35
CA GLY A 412 16.71 -0.22 6.68
C GLY A 412 18.07 -0.04 7.37
N LEU A 413 18.98 -1.02 7.23
CA LEU A 413 20.35 -0.87 7.72
C LEU A 413 21.09 0.28 6.98
N PHE A 414 20.91 0.38 5.67
CA PHE A 414 21.53 1.43 4.88
C PHE A 414 20.99 2.82 5.25
N THR A 415 19.69 2.97 5.43
CA THR A 415 19.08 4.24 5.82
C THR A 415 19.47 4.66 7.23
N GLU A 416 19.48 3.72 8.19
CA GLU A 416 19.80 4.00 9.60
C GLU A 416 21.27 4.36 9.81
N TYR A 417 22.20 3.57 9.26
CA TYR A 417 23.62 3.71 9.58
C TYR A 417 24.44 4.54 8.57
N VAL A 418 23.91 4.75 7.37
CA VAL A 418 24.66 5.44 6.30
C VAL A 418 23.95 6.70 5.81
N LEU A 419 22.67 6.60 5.46
CA LEU A 419 22.01 7.65 4.69
C LEU A 419 21.45 8.76 5.59
N PHE A 420 20.68 8.42 6.62
CA PHE A 420 19.96 9.40 7.45
C PHE A 420 20.70 9.78 8.74
N THR A 421 22.02 9.73 8.70
CA THR A 421 22.88 10.24 9.79
C THR A 421 22.86 11.76 9.88
N THR A 422 22.43 12.43 8.80
CA THR A 422 22.30 13.91 8.71
C THR A 422 21.03 14.26 7.93
N ASN A 423 20.49 15.46 8.12
CA ASN A 423 19.34 15.96 7.36
C ASN A 423 19.60 16.02 5.84
N GLN A 424 20.86 16.20 5.41
CA GLN A 424 21.23 16.14 4.01
C GLN A 424 21.04 14.75 3.40
N GLY A 425 21.03 13.69 4.22
CA GLY A 425 20.76 12.32 3.78
C GLY A 425 19.38 12.17 3.14
N TYR A 426 18.36 12.87 3.63
CA TYR A 426 17.03 12.87 3.03
C TYR A 426 17.02 13.42 1.60
N ALA A 427 17.81 14.45 1.31
CA ALA A 427 17.99 14.95 -0.05
C ALA A 427 18.80 13.98 -0.93
N THR A 428 19.85 13.38 -0.37
CA THR A 428 20.69 12.40 -1.06
C THR A 428 19.90 11.16 -1.47
N ALA A 429 18.91 10.75 -0.66
CA ALA A 429 18.00 9.65 -0.97
C ALA A 429 17.32 9.80 -2.34
N TYR A 430 16.92 11.02 -2.73
CA TYR A 430 16.29 11.27 -4.02
C TYR A 430 17.26 11.09 -5.21
N TYR A 431 18.53 11.46 -5.06
CA TYR A 431 19.54 11.23 -6.10
C TYR A 431 19.83 9.74 -6.27
N ILE A 432 19.96 8.99 -5.16
CA ILE A 432 20.15 7.54 -5.20
C ILE A 432 18.91 6.86 -5.81
N ALA A 433 17.71 7.27 -5.41
CA ALA A 433 16.46 6.75 -5.97
C ALA A 433 16.36 7.00 -7.48
N ALA A 434 16.72 8.20 -7.96
CA ALA A 434 16.77 8.51 -9.38
C ALA A 434 17.76 7.60 -10.11
N GLY A 435 18.95 7.35 -9.54
CA GLY A 435 19.93 6.40 -10.06
C GLY A 435 19.39 4.98 -10.14
N CYS A 436 18.73 4.49 -9.07
CA CYS A 436 18.07 3.19 -9.06
C CYS A 436 16.98 3.09 -10.16
N TYR A 437 16.21 4.14 -10.37
CA TYR A 437 15.18 4.18 -11.42
C TYR A 437 15.81 4.10 -12.81
N VAL A 438 16.90 4.84 -13.08
CA VAL A 438 17.62 4.73 -14.36
C VAL A 438 18.14 3.32 -14.58
N VAL A 439 18.81 2.73 -13.59
CA VAL A 439 19.31 1.36 -13.68
C VAL A 439 18.19 0.37 -13.91
N SER A 440 17.08 0.49 -13.17
CA SER A 440 15.94 -0.42 -13.27
C SER A 440 15.27 -0.38 -14.64
N ILE A 441 15.03 0.80 -15.23
CA ILE A 441 14.40 0.91 -16.56
C ILE A 441 15.32 0.46 -17.69
N VAL A 442 16.61 0.76 -17.62
CA VAL A 442 17.59 0.26 -18.60
C VAL A 442 17.67 -1.26 -18.53
N PHE A 443 17.76 -1.81 -17.33
CA PHE A 443 17.77 -3.25 -17.12
C PHE A 443 16.50 -3.92 -17.65
N LEU A 444 15.33 -3.37 -17.37
CA LEU A 444 14.04 -3.86 -17.86
C LEU A 444 13.93 -3.80 -19.38
N ALA A 445 14.41 -2.70 -19.99
CA ALA A 445 14.41 -2.52 -21.45
C ALA A 445 15.28 -3.56 -22.14
N LEU A 446 16.47 -3.84 -21.62
CA LEU A 446 17.42 -4.79 -22.21
C LEU A 446 17.00 -6.25 -22.05
N THR A 447 16.26 -6.56 -20.96
CA THR A 447 15.97 -7.98 -20.60
C THR A 447 14.59 -8.45 -21.04
N LEU A 448 13.52 -7.70 -20.71
CA LEU A 448 12.15 -8.18 -20.84
C LEU A 448 11.33 -7.49 -21.94
N PHE A 449 11.79 -6.35 -22.48
CA PHE A 449 11.01 -5.56 -23.45
C PHE A 449 10.60 -6.35 -24.69
N LYS A 450 11.55 -6.99 -25.37
CA LYS A 450 11.28 -7.72 -26.62
C LYS A 450 10.27 -8.85 -26.45
N LYS A 451 10.29 -9.53 -25.31
CA LYS A 451 9.49 -10.72 -25.06
C LYS A 451 8.12 -10.41 -24.50
N TYR A 452 8.03 -9.45 -23.57
CA TYR A 452 6.84 -9.25 -22.74
C TYR A 452 6.08 -7.94 -22.98
N ASN A 453 6.56 -7.04 -23.84
CA ASN A 453 5.92 -5.72 -24.01
C ASN A 453 4.48 -5.78 -24.52
N ARG A 454 4.07 -6.83 -25.26
CA ARG A 454 2.73 -6.99 -25.83
C ARG A 454 2.02 -8.26 -25.37
N VAL A 455 2.41 -8.82 -24.22
CA VAL A 455 1.82 -10.08 -23.73
C VAL A 455 0.35 -9.90 -23.39
N SER A 456 -0.01 -8.87 -22.64
CA SER A 456 -1.42 -8.62 -22.26
C SER A 456 -2.31 -8.38 -23.48
N GLN A 457 -1.81 -7.70 -24.51
CA GLN A 457 -2.53 -7.49 -25.77
C GLN A 457 -2.74 -8.79 -26.55
N ARG A 458 -1.74 -9.69 -26.55
CA ARG A 458 -1.84 -11.02 -27.19
C ARG A 458 -2.80 -11.93 -26.43
N GLU A 459 -2.75 -11.93 -25.10
CA GLU A 459 -3.66 -12.71 -24.25
C GLU A 459 -5.11 -12.24 -24.42
N ALA A 460 -5.34 -10.93 -24.45
CA ALA A 460 -6.67 -10.36 -24.71
C ALA A 460 -7.19 -10.72 -26.11
N ALA A 461 -6.33 -10.66 -27.14
CA ALA A 461 -6.71 -11.04 -28.51
C ALA A 461 -6.99 -12.53 -28.61
N ALA A 462 -6.22 -13.40 -27.93
CA ALA A 462 -6.45 -14.84 -27.90
C ALA A 462 -7.78 -15.18 -27.20
N ALA A 463 -8.07 -14.53 -26.06
CA ALA A 463 -9.33 -14.74 -25.34
C ALA A 463 -10.57 -14.30 -26.16
N VAL A 464 -10.45 -13.20 -26.92
CA VAL A 464 -11.52 -12.76 -27.85
C VAL A 464 -11.68 -13.75 -29.02
N ALA A 465 -10.59 -14.29 -29.55
CA ALA A 465 -10.64 -15.30 -30.60
C ALA A 465 -11.31 -16.59 -30.12
N GLU A 466 -10.94 -17.07 -28.93
CA GLU A 466 -11.53 -18.24 -28.29
C GLU A 466 -13.03 -18.06 -28.00
N ALA A 467 -13.42 -16.89 -27.47
CA ALA A 467 -14.84 -16.56 -27.24
C ALA A 467 -15.66 -16.49 -28.56
N ASN A 468 -15.05 -15.98 -29.64
CA ASN A 468 -15.70 -15.93 -30.96
C ASN A 468 -15.81 -17.35 -31.59
N GLU A 469 -14.85 -18.21 -31.34
CA GLU A 469 -14.87 -19.61 -31.79
C GLU A 469 -15.97 -20.41 -31.06
N GLU A 470 -16.07 -20.24 -29.73
CA GLU A 470 -17.15 -20.81 -28.92
C GLU A 470 -18.55 -20.30 -29.35
N LEU A 471 -18.66 -19.02 -29.71
CA LEU A 471 -19.92 -18.46 -30.22
C LEU A 471 -20.30 -19.03 -31.59
N LYS A 472 -19.34 -19.24 -32.47
CA LYS A 472 -19.58 -19.91 -33.76
C LYS A 472 -20.01 -21.35 -33.58
N ASP A 473 -19.31 -22.12 -32.75
CA ASP A 473 -19.68 -23.49 -32.41
C ASP A 473 -21.10 -23.62 -31.85
N ARG A 474 -21.47 -22.69 -30.95
CA ARG A 474 -22.85 -22.62 -30.41
C ARG A 474 -23.89 -22.31 -31.48
N GLN A 475 -23.57 -21.42 -32.42
CA GLN A 475 -24.46 -21.09 -33.54
C GLN A 475 -24.60 -22.24 -34.53
N GLU A 476 -23.54 -22.96 -34.82
CA GLU A 476 -23.53 -24.15 -35.71
C GLU A 476 -24.28 -25.34 -35.10
N HIS A 477 -24.26 -25.50 -33.79
CA HIS A 477 -24.94 -26.57 -33.07
C HIS A 477 -26.35 -26.20 -32.59
N GLY A 478 -26.89 -25.03 -32.96
CA GLY A 478 -28.26 -24.61 -32.68
C GLY A 478 -28.58 -24.38 -31.19
N ILE A 479 -27.55 -24.17 -30.36
CA ILE A 479 -27.69 -23.89 -28.92
C ILE A 479 -27.87 -22.39 -28.77
N SER A 480 -29.14 -21.95 -28.71
CA SER A 480 -29.45 -20.56 -28.39
C SER A 480 -29.03 -20.22 -26.96
N ALA A 481 -28.53 -18.98 -26.76
CA ALA A 481 -28.04 -18.44 -25.50
C ALA A 481 -29.11 -18.33 -24.41
#